data_c4620443c0f970e0223c544d431d1f51
#
_entry.id   c4620443c0f970e0223c544d431d1f51
#
_cell.length_a   1.000
_cell.length_b   1.000
_cell.length_c   1.000
_cell.angle_alpha   90.00
_cell.angle_beta   90.00
_cell.angle_gamma   90.00
#
_symmetry.space_group_name_H-M   'P 1'
#
loop_
_entity.id
_entity.type
_entity.pdbx_description
1 polymer ?
#
loop_
_entity_poly.entity_id
_entity_poly.type
_entity_poly.pdbx_seq_one_letter_code
_entity_poly.pdbx_strand_id
1 'polypeptide(L)'
;YRPELNTLMVHAGVPPQWDPLLTIKLAREVEQALRGRHCAEYIRDLYGEQPDRWSPGLTGQDRLRFITNCLTRMRYGTVDGTLGLQETGPPGSQPGYLRPWFDLQGRQTAMVRVVFGHWASLGLLQRDNLLGIDTGCVWGRKLTAVRLDGPAKTYSVQCHKVPDT
;
A
#
# COMPACT_ATOMS: atom_id res chain seq x y z
N TYR A 1 10.88 1.96 6.89
CA TYR A 1 10.64 1.54 8.26
C TYR A 1 11.45 2.39 9.23
N ARG A 2 10.80 2.80 10.31
CA ARG A 2 11.41 3.58 11.39
C ARG A 2 11.34 2.74 12.67
N PRO A 3 12.40 1.98 12.97
CA PRO A 3 12.40 1.07 14.12
C PRO A 3 12.14 1.78 15.46
N GLU A 4 12.69 2.97 15.62
CA GLU A 4 12.52 3.81 16.81
C GLU A 4 11.08 4.23 17.09
N LEU A 5 10.23 4.22 16.07
CA LEU A 5 8.79 4.51 16.16
C LEU A 5 7.94 3.24 16.00
N ASN A 6 8.57 2.07 15.81
CA ASN A 6 7.92 0.84 15.42
C ASN A 6 6.90 1.05 14.27
N THR A 7 7.31 1.79 13.24
CA THR A 7 6.41 2.27 12.18
C THR A 7 6.93 1.93 10.79
N LEU A 8 6.10 1.26 10.00
CA LEU A 8 6.28 1.01 8.58
C LEU A 8 5.43 2.02 7.78
N MET A 9 6.03 2.67 6.79
CA MET A 9 5.31 3.58 5.87
C MET A 9 5.32 2.96 4.48
N VAL A 10 4.15 2.86 3.87
CA VAL A 10 3.95 2.30 2.53
C VAL A 10 2.97 3.16 1.75
N HIS A 11 3.08 3.20 0.41
CA HIS A 11 2.12 3.97 -0.38
C HIS A 11 0.72 3.35 -0.35
N ALA A 12 0.59 2.03 -0.61
CA ALA A 12 -0.72 1.37 -0.68
C ALA A 12 -0.90 0.28 0.39
N GLY A 13 -0.29 -0.90 0.24
CA GLY A 13 -0.52 -1.99 1.19
C GLY A 13 0.64 -2.95 1.34
N VAL A 14 0.49 -3.88 2.28
CA VAL A 14 1.45 -4.96 2.55
C VAL A 14 0.68 -6.28 2.62
N PRO A 15 1.03 -7.28 1.80
CA PRO A 15 0.34 -8.56 1.85
C PRO A 15 0.58 -9.27 3.19
N PRO A 16 -0.34 -10.13 3.64
CA PRO A 16 -0.31 -10.71 4.98
C PRO A 16 0.95 -11.53 5.27
N GLN A 17 1.59 -12.10 4.24
CA GLN A 17 2.78 -12.95 4.37
C GLN A 17 4.07 -12.17 4.61
N TRP A 18 4.08 -10.84 4.48
CA TRP A 18 5.29 -10.04 4.61
C TRP A 18 5.39 -9.38 5.97
N ASP A 19 6.48 -9.64 6.67
CA ASP A 19 6.88 -8.86 7.83
C ASP A 19 7.55 -7.52 7.40
N PRO A 20 7.82 -6.61 8.33
CA PRO A 20 8.45 -5.33 7.99
C PRO A 20 9.83 -5.46 7.34
N LEU A 21 10.64 -6.43 7.75
CA LEU A 21 12.00 -6.60 7.22
C LEU A 21 11.96 -7.16 5.79
N LEU A 22 11.12 -8.14 5.54
CA LEU A 22 10.88 -8.66 4.20
C LEU A 22 10.32 -7.56 3.29
N THR A 23 9.36 -6.78 3.78
CA THR A 23 8.78 -5.66 3.02
C THR A 23 9.86 -4.68 2.55
N ILE A 24 10.78 -4.28 3.45
CA ILE A 24 11.89 -3.39 3.09
C ILE A 24 12.84 -4.04 2.09
N LYS A 25 13.18 -5.32 2.31
CA LYS A 25 14.05 -6.06 1.40
C LYS A 25 13.47 -6.07 -0.02
N LEU A 26 12.18 -6.38 -0.14
CA LEU A 26 11.49 -6.42 -1.43
C LEU A 26 11.35 -5.02 -2.07
N ALA A 27 11.07 -3.99 -1.28
CA ALA A 27 11.06 -2.61 -1.77
C ALA A 27 12.42 -2.21 -2.37
N ARG A 28 13.53 -2.63 -1.76
CA ARG A 28 14.87 -2.38 -2.29
C ARG A 28 15.14 -3.07 -3.63
N GLU A 29 14.54 -4.22 -3.89
CA GLU A 29 14.63 -4.87 -5.21
C GLU A 29 14.02 -3.96 -6.30
N VAL A 30 12.86 -3.36 -6.03
CA VAL A 30 12.22 -2.39 -6.93
C VAL A 30 13.04 -1.10 -7.06
N GLU A 31 13.58 -0.57 -5.96
CA GLU A 31 14.48 0.59 -6.01
C GLU A 31 15.72 0.33 -6.89
N GLN A 32 16.30 -0.86 -6.79
CA GLN A 32 17.43 -1.25 -7.62
C GLN A 32 17.04 -1.33 -9.11
N ALA A 33 15.86 -1.89 -9.43
CA ALA A 33 15.36 -1.92 -10.79
C ALA A 33 15.15 -0.51 -11.36
N LEU A 34 14.56 0.40 -10.57
CA LEU A 34 14.35 1.80 -10.95
C LEU A 34 15.63 2.60 -11.16
N ARG A 35 16.70 2.26 -10.42
CA ARG A 35 18.03 2.92 -10.55
C ARG A 35 18.96 2.20 -11.52
N GLY A 36 18.57 1.03 -11.98
CA GLY A 36 19.39 0.17 -12.84
C GLY A 36 19.34 0.59 -14.30
N ARG A 37 20.28 0.05 -15.08
CA ARG A 37 20.37 0.25 -16.54
C ARG A 37 19.13 -0.22 -17.31
N HIS A 38 18.36 -1.14 -16.75
CA HIS A 38 17.14 -1.71 -17.35
C HIS A 38 15.84 -1.04 -16.82
N CYS A 39 15.94 0.16 -16.24
CA CYS A 39 14.80 0.88 -15.69
C CYS A 39 13.68 1.10 -16.74
N ALA A 40 14.05 1.45 -17.97
CA ALA A 40 13.06 1.67 -19.05
C ALA A 40 12.29 0.40 -19.41
N GLU A 41 12.96 -0.76 -19.44
CA GLU A 41 12.33 -2.06 -19.67
C GLU A 41 11.41 -2.43 -18.51
N TYR A 42 11.89 -2.25 -17.28
CA TYR A 42 11.10 -2.50 -16.09
C TYR A 42 9.80 -1.66 -16.08
N ILE A 43 9.88 -0.35 -16.37
CA ILE A 43 8.71 0.54 -16.39
C ILE A 43 7.74 0.16 -17.52
N ARG A 44 8.24 -0.15 -18.72
CA ARG A 44 7.40 -0.56 -19.85
C ARG A 44 6.57 -1.79 -19.51
N ASP A 45 7.18 -2.77 -18.83
CA ASP A 45 6.58 -4.07 -18.56
C ASP A 45 5.97 -4.16 -17.15
N LEU A 46 5.91 -3.02 -16.43
CA LEU A 46 5.44 -2.94 -15.05
C LEU A 46 3.94 -3.22 -14.94
N TYR A 47 3.14 -2.69 -15.87
CA TYR A 47 1.70 -2.82 -15.82
C TYR A 47 1.24 -4.26 -16.05
N GLY A 48 0.27 -4.67 -15.29
CA GLY A 48 -0.34 -5.98 -15.31
C GLY A 48 -0.79 -6.39 -13.92
N GLU A 49 -1.67 -7.40 -13.84
CA GLU A 49 -2.25 -7.87 -12.59
C GLU A 49 -1.68 -9.23 -12.18
N GLN A 50 -1.00 -9.88 -13.12
CA GLN A 50 -0.35 -11.15 -12.86
C GLN A 50 1.17 -10.97 -12.71
N PRO A 51 1.77 -11.73 -11.78
CA PRO A 51 1.11 -12.64 -10.84
C PRO A 51 0.33 -11.89 -9.76
N ASP A 52 -0.78 -12.46 -9.31
CA ASP A 52 -1.64 -11.92 -8.24
C ASP A 52 -1.40 -12.61 -6.88
N ARG A 53 -0.52 -13.60 -6.84
CA ARG A 53 -0.19 -14.36 -5.62
C ARG A 53 1.31 -14.33 -5.35
N TRP A 54 1.66 -14.08 -4.10
CA TRP A 54 3.04 -14.13 -3.65
C TRP A 54 3.59 -15.55 -3.62
N SER A 55 4.79 -15.70 -4.16
CA SER A 55 5.65 -16.85 -3.93
C SER A 55 7.10 -16.39 -3.77
N PRO A 56 7.86 -16.92 -2.81
CA PRO A 56 9.30 -16.65 -2.72
C PRO A 56 10.07 -17.03 -3.99
N GLY A 57 9.53 -17.97 -4.78
CA GLY A 57 10.10 -18.41 -6.06
C GLY A 57 9.84 -17.50 -7.25
N LEU A 58 9.06 -16.42 -7.09
CA LEU A 58 8.92 -15.42 -8.15
C LEU A 58 10.27 -14.80 -8.48
N THR A 59 10.55 -14.65 -9.78
CA THR A 59 11.81 -14.08 -10.29
C THR A 59 11.56 -13.03 -11.37
N GLY A 60 12.59 -12.27 -11.73
CA GLY A 60 12.55 -11.32 -12.84
C GLY A 60 11.40 -10.31 -12.75
N GLN A 61 10.78 -10.04 -13.90
CA GLN A 61 9.72 -9.03 -14.04
C GLN A 61 8.46 -9.37 -13.22
N ASP A 62 8.07 -10.63 -13.13
CA ASP A 62 6.90 -11.06 -12.37
C ASP A 62 7.06 -10.77 -10.88
N ARG A 63 8.27 -11.02 -10.34
CA ARG A 63 8.58 -10.69 -8.95
C ARG A 63 8.49 -9.19 -8.70
N LEU A 64 9.12 -8.39 -9.53
CA LEU A 64 9.11 -6.92 -9.40
C LEU A 64 7.71 -6.35 -9.58
N ARG A 65 6.92 -6.87 -10.52
CA ARG A 65 5.52 -6.46 -10.73
C ARG A 65 4.66 -6.77 -9.50
N PHE A 66 4.77 -7.97 -8.95
CA PHE A 66 4.02 -8.32 -7.74
C PHE A 66 4.35 -7.38 -6.57
N ILE A 67 5.65 -7.15 -6.31
CA ILE A 67 6.10 -6.25 -5.25
C ILE A 67 5.54 -4.85 -5.46
N THR A 68 5.65 -4.33 -6.67
CA THR A 68 5.16 -2.98 -7.01
C THR A 68 3.65 -2.90 -6.85
N ASN A 69 2.89 -3.89 -7.33
CA ASN A 69 1.43 -3.92 -7.17
C ASN A 69 1.02 -3.91 -5.69
N CYS A 70 1.70 -4.65 -4.84
CA CYS A 70 1.44 -4.61 -3.40
C CYS A 70 1.69 -3.22 -2.82
N LEU A 71 2.89 -2.69 -3.03
CA LEU A 71 3.32 -1.46 -2.37
C LEU A 71 2.65 -0.19 -2.92
N THR A 72 2.11 -0.24 -4.16
CA THR A 72 1.58 0.97 -4.84
C THR A 72 0.12 0.89 -5.27
N ARG A 73 -0.51 -0.30 -5.32
CA ARG A 73 -1.87 -0.47 -5.86
C ARG A 73 -2.82 -1.24 -4.96
N MET A 74 -2.31 -2.03 -4.03
CA MET A 74 -3.10 -2.95 -3.21
C MET A 74 -4.14 -2.22 -2.36
N ARG A 75 -5.41 -2.63 -2.49
CA ARG A 75 -6.51 -2.25 -1.60
C ARG A 75 -7.14 -3.49 -0.96
N TYR A 76 -7.40 -4.49 -1.76
CA TYR A 76 -8.09 -5.71 -1.36
C TYR A 76 -7.23 -6.94 -1.62
N GLY A 77 -7.54 -7.99 -0.90
CA GLY A 77 -7.01 -9.33 -1.13
C GLY A 77 -7.94 -10.39 -0.57
N THR A 78 -7.61 -11.64 -0.88
CA THR A 78 -8.27 -12.81 -0.32
C THR A 78 -7.55 -13.27 0.94
N VAL A 79 -8.16 -14.15 1.72
CA VAL A 79 -7.58 -14.71 2.96
C VAL A 79 -6.25 -15.44 2.69
N ASP A 80 -6.09 -16.03 1.53
CA ASP A 80 -4.85 -16.72 1.11
C ASP A 80 -3.80 -15.78 0.49
N GLY A 81 -4.07 -14.46 0.48
CA GLY A 81 -3.12 -13.43 0.06
C GLY A 81 -3.09 -13.16 -1.44
N THR A 82 -4.09 -13.63 -2.20
CA THR A 82 -4.26 -13.23 -3.61
C THR A 82 -4.71 -11.77 -3.69
N LEU A 83 -4.11 -10.98 -4.59
CA LEU A 83 -4.42 -9.56 -4.76
C LEU A 83 -5.75 -9.35 -5.49
N GLY A 84 -6.57 -8.44 -4.99
CA GLY A 84 -7.80 -7.97 -5.65
C GLY A 84 -7.59 -6.61 -6.28
N LEU A 85 -6.79 -6.52 -7.37
CA LEU A 85 -6.36 -5.25 -7.96
C LEU A 85 -7.44 -4.54 -8.78
N GLN A 86 -8.46 -5.26 -9.22
CA GLN A 86 -9.59 -4.71 -9.98
C GLN A 86 -10.51 -3.83 -9.12
N GLU A 87 -10.56 -4.12 -7.82
CA GLU A 87 -11.46 -3.43 -6.92
C GLU A 87 -10.82 -2.14 -6.39
N THR A 88 -11.43 -1.01 -6.69
CA THR A 88 -10.90 0.31 -6.34
C THR A 88 -11.83 1.12 -5.45
N GLY A 89 -13.06 0.63 -5.22
CA GLY A 89 -14.09 1.29 -4.41
C GLY A 89 -13.79 1.35 -2.91
N PRO A 90 -14.67 1.98 -2.12
CA PRO A 90 -14.55 2.00 -0.67
C PRO A 90 -14.84 0.61 -0.07
N PRO A 91 -14.39 0.35 1.19
CA PRO A 91 -14.78 -0.87 1.89
C PRO A 91 -16.30 -1.06 1.94
N GLY A 92 -16.73 -2.28 1.63
CA GLY A 92 -18.15 -2.64 1.51
C GLY A 92 -18.65 -2.70 0.06
N SER A 93 -17.92 -2.15 -0.92
CA SER A 93 -18.26 -2.22 -2.34
C SER A 93 -17.70 -3.46 -3.05
N GLN A 94 -16.72 -4.14 -2.46
CA GLN A 94 -16.04 -5.27 -3.06
C GLN A 94 -16.85 -6.57 -2.98
N PRO A 95 -16.59 -7.56 -3.85
CA PRO A 95 -17.11 -8.92 -3.71
C PRO A 95 -16.84 -9.53 -2.35
N GLY A 96 -17.74 -10.37 -1.85
CA GLY A 96 -17.71 -10.92 -0.49
C GLY A 96 -16.51 -11.79 -0.14
N TYR A 97 -15.75 -12.29 -1.13
CA TYR A 97 -14.52 -13.05 -0.91
C TYR A 97 -13.27 -12.17 -0.73
N LEU A 98 -13.37 -10.87 -1.05
CA LEU A 98 -12.30 -9.90 -0.86
C LEU A 98 -12.45 -9.17 0.48
N ARG A 99 -11.31 -8.85 1.08
CA ARG A 99 -11.23 -8.04 2.29
C ARG A 99 -10.23 -6.90 2.06
N PRO A 100 -10.42 -5.74 2.70
CA PRO A 100 -9.35 -4.76 2.81
C PRO A 100 -8.06 -5.43 3.28
N TRP A 101 -6.92 -5.09 2.67
CA TRP A 101 -5.66 -5.76 2.98
C TRP A 101 -5.32 -5.75 4.48
N PHE A 102 -5.71 -4.69 5.16
CA PHE A 102 -5.46 -4.49 6.59
C PHE A 102 -6.42 -5.31 7.49
N ASP A 103 -7.49 -5.88 6.95
CA ASP A 103 -8.44 -6.77 7.63
C ASP A 103 -8.13 -8.27 7.38
N LEU A 104 -7.11 -8.56 6.58
CA LEU A 104 -6.67 -9.94 6.36
C LEU A 104 -6.09 -10.52 7.65
N GLN A 105 -6.47 -11.75 7.97
CA GLN A 105 -5.95 -12.45 9.14
C GLN A 105 -4.48 -12.87 8.93
N GLY A 106 -3.75 -13.02 10.04
CA GLY A 106 -2.36 -13.49 10.00
C GLY A 106 -1.35 -12.52 9.43
N ARG A 107 -1.69 -11.21 9.32
CA ARG A 107 -0.73 -10.20 8.87
C ARG A 107 0.52 -10.19 9.73
N GLN A 108 1.66 -10.39 9.11
CA GLN A 108 2.98 -10.33 9.76
C GLN A 108 3.35 -8.90 10.21
N THR A 109 2.60 -7.89 9.74
CA THR A 109 2.74 -6.49 10.16
C THR A 109 1.79 -6.10 11.31
N ALA A 110 1.06 -7.04 11.93
CA ALA A 110 0.05 -6.72 12.95
C ALA A 110 0.63 -6.05 14.22
N MET A 111 1.91 -6.30 14.52
CA MET A 111 2.59 -5.76 15.71
C MET A 111 3.34 -4.45 15.48
N VAL A 112 3.30 -3.90 14.26
CA VAL A 112 3.90 -2.62 13.92
C VAL A 112 2.83 -1.64 13.45
N ARG A 113 3.07 -0.35 13.69
CA ARG A 113 2.22 0.68 13.10
C ARG A 113 2.46 0.73 11.60
N VAL A 114 1.40 0.67 10.80
CA VAL A 114 1.48 0.85 9.35
C VAL A 114 0.77 2.15 8.96
N VAL A 115 1.54 3.06 8.36
CA VAL A 115 1.02 4.30 7.77
C VAL A 115 0.93 4.12 6.26
N PHE A 116 -0.23 4.41 5.69
CA PHE A 116 -0.44 4.21 4.25
C PHE A 116 -1.36 5.28 3.64
N GLY A 117 -1.33 5.38 2.32
CA GLY A 117 -2.16 6.28 1.53
C GLY A 117 -2.89 5.56 0.42
N HIS A 118 -2.87 6.11 -0.82
CA HIS A 118 -3.38 5.51 -2.05
C HIS A 118 -4.90 5.32 -2.12
N TRP A 119 -5.55 5.04 -1.01
CA TRP A 119 -6.97 4.68 -0.96
C TRP A 119 -7.85 5.87 -0.52
N ALA A 120 -7.92 6.90 -1.36
CA ALA A 120 -8.63 8.14 -1.04
C ALA A 120 -10.11 7.93 -0.67
N SER A 121 -10.79 6.93 -1.25
CA SER A 121 -12.18 6.61 -0.92
C SER A 121 -12.36 5.99 0.47
N LEU A 122 -11.29 5.49 1.11
CA LEU A 122 -11.29 5.04 2.50
C LEU A 122 -11.42 6.22 3.47
N GLY A 123 -10.86 7.38 3.12
CA GLY A 123 -10.75 8.52 4.01
C GLY A 123 -9.70 8.31 5.11
N LEU A 124 -9.83 9.07 6.19
CA LEU A 124 -8.94 8.94 7.35
C LEU A 124 -9.28 7.66 8.13
N LEU A 125 -8.36 6.71 8.15
CA LEU A 125 -8.44 5.52 8.99
C LEU A 125 -7.47 5.66 10.17
N GLN A 126 -7.98 5.63 11.38
CA GLN A 126 -7.20 5.52 12.61
C GLN A 126 -7.75 4.37 13.44
N ARG A 127 -7.11 3.24 13.39
CA ARG A 127 -7.56 2.03 14.08
C ARG A 127 -6.35 1.19 14.48
N ASP A 128 -6.24 0.82 15.73
CA ASP A 128 -5.15 0.00 16.26
C ASP A 128 -3.77 0.53 15.81
N ASN A 129 -3.03 -0.30 15.08
CA ASN A 129 -1.74 0.04 14.49
C ASN A 129 -1.84 0.53 13.02
N LEU A 130 -3.00 0.97 12.57
CA LEU A 130 -3.26 1.37 11.18
C LEU A 130 -3.57 2.85 11.08
N LEU A 131 -2.87 3.53 10.18
CA LEU A 131 -3.08 4.94 9.85
C LEU A 131 -3.19 5.10 8.34
N GLY A 132 -4.42 5.12 7.82
CA GLY A 132 -4.71 5.49 6.42
C GLY A 132 -4.89 7.01 6.34
N ILE A 133 -3.98 7.70 5.66
CA ILE A 133 -3.93 9.18 5.68
C ILE A 133 -4.21 9.84 4.33
N ASP A 134 -4.53 9.06 3.29
CA ASP A 134 -5.00 9.64 2.03
C ASP A 134 -6.46 10.06 2.18
N THR A 135 -6.66 11.34 2.33
CA THR A 135 -7.98 11.93 2.48
C THR A 135 -8.47 12.67 1.24
N GLY A 136 -7.86 12.36 0.08
CA GLY A 136 -8.37 12.73 -1.24
C GLY A 136 -8.15 14.19 -1.63
N CYS A 137 -6.99 14.78 -1.29
CA CYS A 137 -6.67 16.17 -1.63
C CYS A 137 -6.79 16.45 -3.13
N VAL A 138 -6.30 15.56 -3.98
CA VAL A 138 -6.38 15.69 -5.45
C VAL A 138 -7.84 15.78 -5.96
N TRP A 139 -8.77 15.23 -5.21
CA TRP A 139 -10.22 15.28 -5.48
C TRP A 139 -10.91 16.47 -4.82
N GLY A 140 -10.15 17.47 -4.33
CA GLY A 140 -10.71 18.62 -3.62
C GLY A 140 -11.19 18.31 -2.20
N ARG A 141 -10.75 17.20 -1.59
CA ARG A 141 -11.03 16.87 -0.20
C ARG A 141 -9.96 17.46 0.71
N LYS A 142 -9.34 16.68 1.59
CA LYS A 142 -8.34 17.16 2.55
C LYS A 142 -6.96 16.60 2.27
N LEU A 143 -5.92 17.39 2.57
CA LEU A 143 -4.57 16.91 2.80
C LEU A 143 -4.40 16.67 4.29
N THR A 144 -4.01 15.46 4.67
CA THR A 144 -3.90 15.05 6.06
C THR A 144 -2.47 14.66 6.39
N ALA A 145 -1.99 15.11 7.53
CA ALA A 145 -0.70 14.71 8.12
C ALA A 145 -0.92 14.21 9.54
N VAL A 146 -0.10 13.25 9.97
CA VAL A 146 -0.12 12.71 11.32
C VAL A 146 1.27 12.81 11.93
N ARG A 147 1.37 13.37 13.14
CA ARG A 147 2.58 13.36 13.95
C ARG A 147 2.76 11.97 14.57
N LEU A 148 3.95 11.39 14.45
CA LEU A 148 4.23 10.01 14.89
C LEU A 148 5.20 9.92 16.07
N ASP A 149 5.94 10.98 16.39
CA ASP A 149 6.99 11.05 17.41
C ASP A 149 6.47 11.44 18.81
N GLY A 150 5.19 11.23 19.06
CA GLY A 150 4.50 11.52 20.31
C GLY A 150 3.06 10.99 20.25
N PRO A 151 2.17 11.49 21.10
CA PRO A 151 0.74 11.19 20.96
C PRO A 151 0.30 11.53 19.54
N ALA A 152 -0.36 10.57 18.88
CA ALA A 152 -0.78 10.73 17.49
C ALA A 152 -1.68 11.97 17.38
N LYS A 153 -1.20 13.00 16.66
CA LYS A 153 -1.94 14.22 16.41
C LYS A 153 -2.14 14.39 14.91
N THR A 154 -3.38 14.51 14.53
CA THR A 154 -3.78 14.68 13.12
C THR A 154 -3.97 16.15 12.79
N TYR A 155 -3.45 16.56 11.66
CA TYR A 155 -3.62 17.88 11.06
C TYR A 155 -4.23 17.72 9.67
N SER A 156 -5.14 18.59 9.28
CA SER A 156 -5.69 18.56 7.93
C SER A 156 -6.03 19.96 7.43
N VAL A 157 -5.87 20.14 6.13
CA VAL A 157 -6.26 21.37 5.43
C VAL A 157 -7.20 21.01 4.27
N GLN A 158 -8.14 21.89 3.97
CA GLN A 158 -9.02 21.74 2.82
C GLN A 158 -8.23 22.00 1.53
N CYS A 159 -8.38 21.10 0.56
CA CYS A 159 -7.82 21.28 -0.78
C CYS A 159 -8.89 21.79 -1.74
N HIS A 160 -8.47 22.51 -2.78
CA HIS A 160 -9.33 22.87 -3.89
C HIS A 160 -9.24 21.80 -5.00
N LYS A 161 -10.38 21.47 -5.61
CA LYS A 161 -10.36 20.63 -6.80
C LYS A 161 -9.66 21.40 -7.91
N VAL A 162 -8.62 20.81 -8.50
CA VAL A 162 -8.04 21.36 -9.73
C VAL A 162 -9.07 21.17 -10.84
N PRO A 163 -9.44 22.20 -11.59
CA PRO A 163 -10.33 22.04 -12.73
C PRO A 163 -9.77 21.01 -13.72
N ASP A 164 -10.62 20.15 -14.22
CA ASP A 164 -10.25 19.22 -15.29
C ASP A 164 -9.84 20.08 -16.50
N THR A 165 -8.56 19.99 -16.91
CA THR A 165 -8.00 20.68 -18.09
C THR A 165 -8.29 19.90 -19.36
#